data_d0cbc226ebbb7cc9f1f120297083b6a0
#
_entry.id   d0cbc226ebbb7cc9f1f120297083b6a0
#
_cell.length_a   1.000
_cell.length_b   1.000
_cell.length_c   1.000
_cell.angle_alpha   90.00
_cell.angle_beta   90.00
_cell.angle_gamma   90.00
#
_symmetry.space_group_name_H-M   'P 1'
#
loop_
_entity.id
_entity.type
_entity.pdbx_description
1 polymer ?
#
loop_
_entity_poly.entity_id
_entity_poly.type
_entity_poly.pdbx_seq_one_letter_code
_entity_poly.pdbx_strand_id
1 'polypeptide(L)'
;MTIKNRITMMPMGTNYGEQNGEMSFLHINYYEQRAKGGTGLIIVENASVDSPQGSNGTTQLRIDHDNYLPRLFKFCENIHRYGTCVAIQINHAGASAVSSRINMQPVSASDVPTKAGGDIPRPLTKDEILDIVKKYGQAAKRAQIAGFDAVEIHAGHSYLISQFLSPTTNKRTDEFGGSVEN
;
A
#
# COMPACT_ATOMS: atom_id res chain seq x y z
N MET A 1 -9.61 -5.84 -18.69
CA MET A 1 -10.43 -4.81 -18.00
C MET A 1 -10.78 -3.73 -19.00
N THR A 2 -12.04 -3.34 -19.10
CA THR A 2 -12.50 -2.22 -19.92
C THR A 2 -13.06 -1.13 -19.00
N ILE A 3 -12.54 0.10 -19.12
CA ILE A 3 -12.93 1.23 -18.29
C ILE A 3 -13.94 2.09 -19.08
N LYS A 4 -15.10 2.43 -18.49
CA LYS A 4 -16.21 3.12 -19.17
C LYS A 4 -15.88 4.54 -19.66
N ASN A 5 -14.84 5.19 -19.09
CA ASN A 5 -14.35 6.52 -19.49
C ASN A 5 -12.92 6.74 -18.97
N ARG A 6 -12.30 7.89 -19.29
CA ARG A 6 -10.93 8.25 -18.90
C ARG A 6 -10.80 8.98 -17.55
N ILE A 7 -11.89 9.07 -16.78
CA ILE A 7 -11.86 9.73 -15.45
C ILE A 7 -11.36 8.72 -14.44
N THR A 8 -10.19 8.95 -13.87
CA THR A 8 -9.58 8.11 -12.85
C THR A 8 -9.44 8.89 -11.55
N MET A 9 -9.94 8.33 -10.46
CA MET A 9 -9.64 8.81 -9.12
C MET A 9 -8.33 8.18 -8.65
N MET A 10 -7.31 9.02 -8.46
CA MET A 10 -5.99 8.60 -7.98
C MET A 10 -6.01 8.27 -6.50
N PRO A 11 -5.09 7.40 -6.02
CA PRO A 11 -5.04 7.00 -4.61
C PRO A 11 -4.60 8.17 -3.72
N MET A 12 -5.36 8.39 -2.66
CA MET A 12 -5.09 9.45 -1.68
C MET A 12 -5.51 8.98 -0.29
N GLY A 13 -4.56 8.95 0.65
CA GLY A 13 -4.80 8.53 2.03
C GLY A 13 -5.83 9.40 2.74
N THR A 14 -6.95 8.83 3.13
CA THR A 14 -8.04 9.53 3.81
C THR A 14 -7.98 9.40 5.34
N ASN A 15 -7.30 8.38 5.85
CA ASN A 15 -7.34 7.95 7.27
C ASN A 15 -8.76 7.59 7.75
N TYR A 16 -9.62 7.10 6.87
CA TYR A 16 -10.98 6.66 7.20
C TYR A 16 -11.06 5.19 7.60
N GLY A 17 -9.94 4.47 7.64
CA GLY A 17 -9.89 3.09 8.11
C GLY A 17 -10.28 2.94 9.58
N GLU A 18 -10.71 1.76 9.96
CA GLU A 18 -10.89 1.40 11.38
C GLU A 18 -9.51 1.33 12.07
N GLN A 19 -9.48 1.36 13.39
CA GLN A 19 -8.23 1.29 14.16
C GLN A 19 -7.41 0.02 13.89
N ASN A 20 -8.09 -1.07 13.54
CA ASN A 20 -7.43 -2.33 13.16
C ASN A 20 -6.99 -2.36 11.68
N GLY A 21 -7.24 -1.30 10.89
CA GLY A 21 -6.94 -1.22 9.46
C GLY A 21 -7.99 -1.81 8.53
N GLU A 22 -9.15 -2.21 9.07
CA GLU A 22 -10.28 -2.64 8.25
C GLU A 22 -10.89 -1.46 7.50
N MET A 23 -11.40 -1.69 6.29
CA MET A 23 -12.13 -0.67 5.54
C MET A 23 -13.42 -0.29 6.26
N SER A 24 -13.55 0.96 6.71
CA SER A 24 -14.73 1.43 7.41
C SER A 24 -15.93 1.65 6.49
N PHE A 25 -17.12 1.81 7.05
CA PHE A 25 -18.30 2.23 6.29
C PHE A 25 -18.16 3.64 5.73
N LEU A 26 -17.43 4.52 6.43
CA LEU A 26 -17.11 5.86 5.94
C LEU A 26 -16.23 5.78 4.67
N HIS A 27 -15.23 4.89 4.66
CA HIS A 27 -14.40 4.59 3.50
C HIS A 27 -15.25 4.14 2.30
N ILE A 28 -16.10 3.12 2.52
CA ILE A 28 -16.98 2.59 1.47
C ILE A 28 -17.85 3.70 0.89
N ASN A 29 -18.48 4.49 1.74
CA ASN A 29 -19.36 5.60 1.33
C ASN A 29 -18.58 6.68 0.56
N TYR A 30 -17.37 7.00 1.02
CA TYR A 30 -16.49 7.97 0.36
C TYR A 30 -16.21 7.60 -1.10
N TYR A 31 -15.82 6.37 -1.37
CA TYR A 31 -15.53 5.91 -2.73
C TYR A 31 -16.82 5.68 -3.55
N GLU A 32 -17.88 5.21 -2.91
CA GLU A 32 -19.18 5.00 -3.57
C GLU A 32 -19.74 6.31 -4.15
N GLN A 33 -19.61 7.45 -3.47
CA GLN A 33 -20.03 8.75 -4.00
C GLN A 33 -19.29 9.12 -5.30
N ARG A 34 -18.01 8.74 -5.44
CA ARG A 34 -17.23 8.98 -6.67
C ARG A 34 -17.66 8.04 -7.79
N ALA A 35 -17.95 6.79 -7.48
CA ALA A 35 -18.50 5.84 -8.44
C ALA A 35 -19.87 6.29 -8.96
N LYS A 36 -20.78 6.76 -8.07
CA LYS A 36 -22.06 7.40 -8.42
C LYS A 36 -21.88 8.61 -9.30
N GLY A 37 -20.83 9.42 -9.07
CA GLY A 37 -20.48 10.58 -9.87
C GLY A 37 -19.97 10.25 -11.28
N GLY A 38 -19.79 8.97 -11.63
CA GLY A 38 -19.44 8.54 -12.97
C GLY A 38 -17.97 8.24 -13.21
N THR A 39 -17.13 8.20 -12.18
CA THR A 39 -15.71 7.82 -12.28
C THR A 39 -15.56 6.48 -12.98
N GLY A 40 -14.63 6.39 -13.95
CA GLY A 40 -14.36 5.15 -14.70
C GLY A 40 -13.50 4.15 -13.95
N LEU A 41 -12.47 4.63 -13.27
CA LEU A 41 -11.56 3.84 -12.44
C LEU A 41 -11.32 4.54 -11.10
N ILE A 42 -11.42 3.80 -10.01
CA ILE A 42 -11.00 4.26 -8.68
C ILE A 42 -9.79 3.45 -8.27
N ILE A 43 -8.69 4.13 -7.89
CA ILE A 43 -7.56 3.49 -7.23
C ILE A 43 -7.67 3.81 -5.74
N VAL A 44 -7.95 2.79 -4.95
CA VAL A 44 -8.08 2.90 -3.49
C VAL A 44 -6.73 3.23 -2.88
N GLU A 45 -6.74 4.07 -1.86
CA GLU A 45 -5.55 4.50 -1.11
C GLU A 45 -4.66 3.36 -0.65
N ASN A 46 -3.41 3.68 -0.34
CA ASN A 46 -2.37 2.73 0.03
C ASN A 46 -2.77 1.81 1.20
N ALA A 47 -2.89 0.52 0.91
CA ALA A 47 -3.11 -0.52 1.90
C ALA A 47 -1.79 -1.17 2.31
N SER A 48 -1.55 -1.32 3.61
CA SER A 48 -0.34 -1.96 4.11
C SER A 48 -0.35 -3.46 3.81
N VAL A 49 0.77 -3.96 3.27
CA VAL A 49 1.00 -5.40 3.02
C VAL A 49 1.65 -6.09 4.20
N ASP A 50 2.10 -5.32 5.20
CA ASP A 50 2.85 -5.80 6.37
C ASP A 50 2.66 -4.85 7.56
N SER A 51 1.66 -5.08 8.39
CA SER A 51 1.42 -4.24 9.55
C SER A 51 1.85 -4.97 10.83
N PRO A 52 2.43 -4.25 11.81
CA PRO A 52 2.61 -2.79 11.87
C PRO A 52 3.85 -2.26 11.14
N GLN A 53 4.85 -3.09 10.80
CA GLN A 53 6.17 -2.65 10.30
C GLN A 53 6.10 -1.83 9.01
N GLY A 54 5.20 -2.22 8.08
CA GLY A 54 5.00 -1.54 6.80
C GLY A 54 3.91 -0.47 6.81
N SER A 55 3.40 -0.09 7.98
CA SER A 55 2.34 0.92 8.09
C SER A 55 2.91 2.33 8.23
N ASN A 56 2.24 3.31 7.63
CA ASN A 56 2.58 4.73 7.74
C ASN A 56 1.56 5.54 8.57
N GLY A 57 0.50 4.91 9.09
CA GLY A 57 -0.54 5.55 9.87
C GLY A 57 -1.28 4.59 10.80
N THR A 58 -2.00 5.14 11.78
CA THR A 58 -2.74 4.37 12.79
C THR A 58 -4.05 3.79 12.28
N THR A 59 -4.65 4.42 11.27
CA THR A 59 -5.92 4.01 10.64
C THR A 59 -5.74 3.71 9.15
N GLN A 60 -4.51 3.39 8.76
CA GLN A 60 -4.21 3.00 7.39
C GLN A 60 -4.91 1.69 7.05
N LEU A 61 -5.46 1.62 5.84
CA LEU A 61 -6.05 0.41 5.28
C LEU A 61 -5.01 -0.73 5.25
N ARG A 62 -5.47 -1.95 5.53
CA ARG A 62 -4.63 -3.16 5.54
C ARG A 62 -5.16 -4.20 4.58
N ILE A 63 -4.24 -4.99 4.01
CA ILE A 63 -4.52 -6.14 3.15
C ILE A 63 -3.55 -7.30 3.43
N ASP A 64 -2.86 -7.23 4.57
CA ASP A 64 -1.85 -8.20 5.01
C ASP A 64 -2.45 -9.48 5.63
N HIS A 65 -3.76 -9.53 5.88
CA HIS A 65 -4.42 -10.69 6.47
C HIS A 65 -5.81 -10.95 5.85
N ASP A 66 -6.25 -12.21 5.86
CA ASP A 66 -7.52 -12.65 5.25
C ASP A 66 -8.77 -12.08 5.99
N ASN A 67 -8.61 -11.66 7.24
CA ASN A 67 -9.69 -11.02 8.02
C ASN A 67 -10.25 -9.76 7.36
N TYR A 68 -9.49 -9.11 6.47
CA TYR A 68 -9.93 -7.90 5.76
C TYR A 68 -10.76 -8.20 4.51
N LEU A 69 -10.75 -9.44 4.01
CA LEU A 69 -11.43 -9.85 2.78
C LEU A 69 -12.94 -9.57 2.79
N PRO A 70 -13.71 -9.87 3.84
CA PRO A 70 -15.16 -9.68 3.79
C PRO A 70 -15.57 -8.23 3.52
N ARG A 71 -14.89 -7.27 4.15
CA ARG A 71 -15.20 -5.86 3.99
C ARG A 71 -14.71 -5.31 2.65
N LEU A 72 -13.54 -5.76 2.17
CA LEU A 72 -13.01 -5.42 0.86
C LEU A 72 -13.88 -5.99 -0.26
N PHE A 73 -14.36 -7.22 -0.13
CA PHE A 73 -15.32 -7.82 -1.07
C PHE A 73 -16.60 -6.98 -1.16
N LYS A 74 -17.18 -6.64 0.00
CA LYS A 74 -18.39 -5.81 0.04
C LYS A 74 -18.18 -4.44 -0.61
N PHE A 75 -17.03 -3.85 -0.44
CA PHE A 75 -16.65 -2.62 -1.10
C PHE A 75 -16.62 -2.77 -2.62
N CYS A 76 -15.94 -3.78 -3.15
CA CYS A 76 -15.87 -4.03 -4.60
C CYS A 76 -17.28 -4.22 -5.21
N GLU A 77 -18.14 -5.02 -4.57
CA GLU A 77 -19.53 -5.18 -5.00
C GLU A 77 -20.26 -3.82 -5.09
N ASN A 78 -20.10 -2.96 -4.09
CA ASN A 78 -20.77 -1.66 -4.07
C ASN A 78 -20.29 -0.75 -5.22
N ILE A 79 -18.98 -0.73 -5.49
CA ILE A 79 -18.41 0.10 -6.56
C ILE A 79 -18.82 -0.40 -7.94
N HIS A 80 -18.76 -1.71 -8.15
CA HIS A 80 -19.09 -2.34 -9.43
C HIS A 80 -20.54 -2.12 -9.87
N ARG A 81 -21.49 -1.90 -8.94
CA ARG A 81 -22.90 -1.55 -9.25
C ARG A 81 -23.04 -0.30 -10.13
N TYR A 82 -22.03 0.58 -10.10
CA TYR A 82 -22.01 1.82 -10.90
C TYR A 82 -21.21 1.66 -12.20
N GLY A 83 -20.77 0.43 -12.55
CA GLY A 83 -19.91 0.19 -13.71
C GLY A 83 -18.54 0.85 -13.61
N THR A 84 -18.07 1.11 -12.39
CA THR A 84 -16.74 1.66 -12.11
C THR A 84 -15.79 0.53 -11.81
N CYS A 85 -14.63 0.49 -12.51
CA CYS A 85 -13.54 -0.43 -12.17
C CYS A 85 -12.83 0.05 -10.90
N VAL A 86 -12.29 -0.89 -10.13
CA VAL A 86 -11.60 -0.55 -8.88
C VAL A 86 -10.25 -1.29 -8.77
N ALA A 87 -9.20 -0.54 -8.51
CA ALA A 87 -7.89 -1.04 -8.12
C ALA A 87 -7.60 -0.70 -6.65
N ILE A 88 -6.66 -1.40 -6.04
CA ILE A 88 -6.14 -1.05 -4.71
C ILE A 88 -4.64 -0.80 -4.80
N GLN A 89 -4.18 0.30 -4.22
CA GLN A 89 -2.75 0.58 -4.09
C GLN A 89 -2.21 -0.19 -2.88
N ILE A 90 -1.19 -1.03 -3.10
CA ILE A 90 -0.53 -1.82 -2.04
C ILE A 90 0.84 -1.21 -1.71
N ASN A 91 1.16 -1.15 -0.42
CA ASN A 91 2.29 -0.38 0.08
C ASN A 91 3.00 -1.03 1.27
N HIS A 92 4.27 -0.71 1.41
CA HIS A 92 5.07 -0.87 2.62
C HIS A 92 5.81 0.44 2.89
N ALA A 93 5.62 1.02 4.08
CA ALA A 93 6.13 2.35 4.38
C ALA A 93 7.67 2.45 4.42
N GLY A 94 8.34 1.36 4.77
CA GLY A 94 9.79 1.37 4.92
C GLY A 94 10.25 2.40 5.97
N ALA A 95 11.29 3.15 5.67
CA ALA A 95 11.81 4.23 6.51
C ALA A 95 10.83 5.41 6.73
N SER A 96 9.72 5.45 5.98
CA SER A 96 8.67 6.47 6.19
C SER A 96 7.70 6.10 7.31
N ALA A 97 7.79 4.88 7.86
CA ALA A 97 7.09 4.53 9.09
C ALA A 97 7.62 5.36 10.26
N VAL A 98 6.74 5.66 11.22
CA VAL A 98 7.09 6.41 12.43
C VAL A 98 7.19 5.45 13.60
N SER A 99 8.37 5.32 14.21
CA SER A 99 8.67 4.34 15.26
C SER A 99 7.68 4.37 16.42
N SER A 100 7.27 5.55 16.86
CA SER A 100 6.29 5.72 17.95
C SER A 100 4.87 5.27 17.56
N ARG A 101 4.54 5.16 16.28
CA ARG A 101 3.22 4.70 15.80
C ARG A 101 3.18 3.20 15.58
N ILE A 102 4.27 2.65 15.02
CA ILE A 102 4.38 1.22 14.74
C ILE A 102 4.95 0.41 15.94
N ASN A 103 5.42 1.12 16.97
CA ASN A 103 6.01 0.58 18.20
C ASN A 103 7.25 -0.32 17.94
N MET A 104 8.02 0.00 16.90
CA MET A 104 9.26 -0.67 16.52
C MET A 104 10.13 0.24 15.65
N GLN A 105 11.39 -0.16 15.45
CA GLN A 105 12.28 0.55 14.52
C GLN A 105 11.82 0.35 13.07
N PRO A 106 11.70 1.41 12.26
CA PRO A 106 11.45 1.29 10.82
C PRO A 106 12.53 0.47 10.12
N VAL A 107 12.21 -0.08 8.97
CA VAL A 107 13.13 -0.84 8.11
C VAL A 107 13.24 -0.22 6.74
N SER A 108 14.38 -0.44 6.05
CA SER A 108 14.60 0.11 4.71
C SER A 108 15.67 -0.68 3.95
N ALA A 109 16.01 -0.24 2.75
CA ALA A 109 17.16 -0.73 1.99
C ALA A 109 18.46 -0.54 2.78
N SER A 110 18.63 0.62 3.43
CA SER A 110 19.81 1.02 4.21
C SER A 110 19.38 1.87 5.42
N ASP A 111 20.32 2.23 6.28
CA ASP A 111 20.12 3.05 7.48
C ASP A 111 20.00 4.56 7.19
N VAL A 112 19.43 4.90 6.05
CA VAL A 112 19.26 6.29 5.60
C VAL A 112 17.82 6.74 5.88
N PRO A 113 17.59 7.75 6.74
CA PRO A 113 16.25 8.27 7.02
C PRO A 113 15.68 9.00 5.79
N THR A 114 14.37 8.96 5.62
CA THR A 114 13.69 9.61 4.48
C THR A 114 13.63 11.13 4.58
N LYS A 115 13.86 11.68 5.77
CA LYS A 115 13.90 13.14 6.04
C LYS A 115 14.89 13.45 7.15
N ALA A 116 15.41 14.67 7.15
CA ALA A 116 16.28 15.17 8.21
C ALA A 116 15.57 15.07 9.58
N GLY A 117 16.25 14.51 10.58
CA GLY A 117 15.70 14.29 11.92
C GLY A 117 14.62 13.21 12.03
N GLY A 118 14.40 12.42 10.97
CA GLY A 118 13.53 11.25 11.01
C GLY A 118 14.16 10.06 11.72
N ASP A 119 13.36 9.05 11.99
CA ASP A 119 13.84 7.79 12.55
C ASP A 119 14.88 7.13 11.61
N ILE A 120 15.98 6.65 12.19
CA ILE A 120 16.99 5.90 11.44
C ILE A 120 16.45 4.48 11.26
N PRO A 121 16.21 4.04 10.01
CA PRO A 121 15.72 2.70 9.76
C PRO A 121 16.83 1.65 9.93
N ARG A 122 16.44 0.43 10.25
CA ARG A 122 17.34 -0.73 10.18
C ARG A 122 17.37 -1.27 8.74
N PRO A 123 18.55 -1.54 8.18
CA PRO A 123 18.65 -2.24 6.89
C PRO A 123 17.98 -3.61 6.95
N LEU A 124 17.19 -3.95 5.93
CA LEU A 124 16.59 -5.27 5.77
C LEU A 124 17.66 -6.31 5.41
N THR A 125 17.55 -7.51 5.97
CA THR A 125 18.29 -8.70 5.51
C THR A 125 17.71 -9.19 4.20
N LYS A 126 18.44 -10.06 3.48
CA LYS A 126 17.96 -10.71 2.24
C LYS A 126 16.66 -11.49 2.46
N ASP A 127 16.61 -12.28 3.54
CA ASP A 127 15.45 -13.09 3.86
C ASP A 127 14.20 -12.22 4.15
N GLU A 128 14.40 -11.10 4.85
CA GLU A 128 13.32 -10.13 5.10
C GLU A 128 12.83 -9.47 3.81
N ILE A 129 13.73 -9.13 2.88
CA ILE A 129 13.35 -8.59 1.56
C ILE A 129 12.50 -9.62 0.80
N LEU A 130 12.94 -10.88 0.74
CA LEU A 130 12.20 -11.96 0.08
C LEU A 130 10.86 -12.24 0.75
N ASP A 131 10.77 -12.12 2.08
CA ASP A 131 9.50 -12.23 2.81
C ASP A 131 8.55 -11.09 2.45
N ILE A 132 9.03 -9.84 2.38
CA ILE A 132 8.22 -8.71 1.95
C ILE A 132 7.73 -8.89 0.51
N VAL A 133 8.56 -9.40 -0.41
CA VAL A 133 8.11 -9.73 -1.78
C VAL A 133 6.95 -10.73 -1.76
N LYS A 134 7.03 -11.77 -0.91
CA LYS A 134 5.92 -12.73 -0.73
C LYS A 134 4.66 -12.05 -0.18
N LYS A 135 4.81 -11.13 0.79
CA LYS A 135 3.68 -10.37 1.36
C LYS A 135 2.98 -9.51 0.30
N TYR A 136 3.72 -8.86 -0.61
CA TYR A 136 3.12 -8.18 -1.77
C TYR A 136 2.35 -9.14 -2.67
N GLY A 137 2.91 -10.31 -2.98
CA GLY A 137 2.21 -11.34 -3.76
C GLY A 137 0.93 -11.83 -3.08
N GLN A 138 0.97 -12.05 -1.76
CA GLN A 138 -0.21 -12.44 -0.96
C GLN A 138 -1.25 -11.32 -0.91
N ALA A 139 -0.84 -10.06 -0.77
CA ALA A 139 -1.73 -8.91 -0.81
C ALA A 139 -2.44 -8.78 -2.17
N ALA A 140 -1.71 -8.95 -3.27
CA ALA A 140 -2.28 -8.98 -4.62
C ALA A 140 -3.29 -10.12 -4.79
N LYS A 141 -3.00 -11.30 -4.23
CA LYS A 141 -3.95 -12.44 -4.24
C LYS A 141 -5.21 -12.13 -3.45
N ARG A 142 -5.09 -11.49 -2.27
CA ARG A 142 -6.25 -11.04 -1.48
C ARG A 142 -7.08 -10.00 -2.25
N ALA A 143 -6.44 -9.05 -2.91
CA ALA A 143 -7.15 -8.09 -3.77
C ALA A 143 -7.96 -8.80 -4.87
N GLN A 144 -7.37 -9.79 -5.53
CA GLN A 144 -8.07 -10.61 -6.53
C GLN A 144 -9.28 -11.34 -5.92
N ILE A 145 -9.13 -11.97 -4.76
CA ILE A 145 -10.22 -12.68 -4.05
C ILE A 145 -11.31 -11.70 -3.63
N ALA A 146 -10.95 -10.51 -3.18
CA ALA A 146 -11.90 -9.46 -2.79
C ALA A 146 -12.64 -8.82 -3.99
N GLY A 147 -12.25 -9.13 -5.22
CA GLY A 147 -12.93 -8.64 -6.42
C GLY A 147 -12.37 -7.35 -7.01
N PHE A 148 -11.19 -6.88 -6.60
CA PHE A 148 -10.52 -5.77 -7.28
C PHE A 148 -10.14 -6.16 -8.71
N ASP A 149 -10.31 -5.22 -9.64
CA ASP A 149 -9.97 -5.40 -11.07
C ASP A 149 -8.46 -5.31 -11.32
N ALA A 150 -7.72 -4.62 -10.46
CA ALA A 150 -6.27 -4.47 -10.54
C ALA A 150 -5.64 -4.15 -9.17
N VAL A 151 -4.32 -4.25 -9.10
CA VAL A 151 -3.50 -3.71 -8.01
C VAL A 151 -2.53 -2.67 -8.56
N GLU A 152 -2.27 -1.64 -7.78
CA GLU A 152 -1.19 -0.68 -8.04
C GLU A 152 -0.09 -0.87 -6.99
N ILE A 153 1.14 -1.06 -7.43
CA ILE A 153 2.29 -1.17 -6.54
C ILE A 153 2.84 0.24 -6.28
N HIS A 154 2.81 0.65 -5.02
CA HIS A 154 3.30 1.98 -4.65
C HIS A 154 4.83 2.03 -4.63
N ALA A 155 5.43 2.53 -5.71
CA ALA A 155 6.88 2.68 -5.86
C ALA A 155 7.37 4.13 -5.78
N GLY A 156 6.56 5.02 -5.23
CA GLY A 156 6.85 6.46 -5.08
C GLY A 156 6.87 6.95 -3.63
N HIS A 157 6.85 8.26 -3.46
CA HIS A 157 6.69 9.00 -2.19
C HIS A 157 7.64 8.59 -1.07
N SER A 158 8.86 8.17 -1.42
CA SER A 158 9.87 7.71 -0.45
C SER A 158 9.40 6.52 0.40
N TYR A 159 8.49 5.66 -0.11
CA TYR A 159 8.14 4.39 0.51
C TYR A 159 9.13 3.28 0.12
N LEU A 160 9.00 2.08 0.68
CA LEU A 160 10.03 1.05 0.65
C LEU A 160 10.59 0.77 -0.75
N ILE A 161 9.75 0.58 -1.76
CA ILE A 161 10.22 0.29 -3.13
C ILE A 161 11.00 1.49 -3.68
N SER A 162 10.50 2.72 -3.49
CA SER A 162 11.23 3.93 -3.86
C SER A 162 12.57 4.04 -3.14
N GLN A 163 12.66 3.59 -1.87
CA GLN A 163 13.91 3.58 -1.11
C GLN A 163 14.93 2.59 -1.69
N PHE A 164 14.49 1.48 -2.26
CA PHE A 164 15.36 0.55 -2.99
C PHE A 164 15.80 1.08 -4.35
N LEU A 165 14.92 1.77 -5.06
CA LEU A 165 15.20 2.30 -6.41
C LEU A 165 16.12 3.53 -6.39
N SER A 166 16.21 4.24 -5.27
CA SER A 166 16.96 5.50 -5.18
C SER A 166 18.38 5.29 -4.66
N PRO A 167 19.42 5.71 -5.39
CA PRO A 167 20.80 5.65 -4.90
C PRO A 167 21.07 6.61 -3.73
N THR A 168 20.15 7.52 -3.42
CA THR A 168 20.26 8.39 -2.25
C THR A 168 19.93 7.65 -0.96
N THR A 169 19.03 6.68 -1.01
CA THR A 169 18.55 5.89 0.14
C THR A 169 19.04 4.45 0.13
N ASN A 170 19.34 3.87 -1.04
CA ASN A 170 19.90 2.53 -1.16
C ASN A 170 21.44 2.61 -1.23
N LYS A 171 22.10 2.18 -0.18
CA LYS A 171 23.57 2.10 -0.07
C LYS A 171 24.06 0.65 -0.04
N ARG A 172 23.21 -0.29 -0.44
CA ARG A 172 23.55 -1.74 -0.47
C ARG A 172 24.61 -2.04 -1.53
N THR A 173 25.40 -3.07 -1.23
CA THR A 173 26.45 -3.59 -2.13
C THR A 173 26.20 -5.06 -2.53
N ASP A 174 25.02 -5.58 -2.18
CA ASP A 174 24.55 -6.91 -2.56
C ASP A 174 23.62 -6.83 -3.80
N GLU A 175 22.98 -7.95 -4.16
CA GLU A 175 22.08 -8.06 -5.32
C GLU A 175 20.82 -7.18 -5.26
N PHE A 176 20.56 -6.48 -4.16
CA PHE A 176 19.47 -5.52 -4.01
C PHE A 176 19.95 -4.06 -4.05
N GLY A 177 21.17 -3.80 -4.50
CA GLY A 177 21.74 -2.45 -4.60
C GLY A 177 22.72 -2.33 -5.76
N GLY A 178 23.21 -1.12 -5.99
CA GLY A 178 24.17 -0.84 -7.05
C GLY A 178 23.50 -0.41 -8.35
N SER A 179 23.59 -1.22 -9.40
CA SER A 179 23.04 -0.87 -10.73
C SER A 179 21.54 -1.14 -10.86
N VAL A 180 20.96 -0.69 -11.97
CA VAL A 180 19.53 -0.85 -12.28
C VAL A 180 19.16 -2.31 -12.59
N GLU A 181 20.14 -3.14 -12.92
CA GLU A 181 19.97 -4.55 -13.23
C GLU A 181 19.81 -5.42 -11.98
N ASN A 182 20.09 -4.88 -10.81
CA ASN A 182 20.00 -5.57 -9.52
C ASN A 182 18.63 -5.44 -8.86
#